data_113daedc30081542549ff14ce8705ac2
#
_entry.id   113daedc30081542549ff14ce8705ac2
#
_cell.length_a   1.000
_cell.length_b   1.000
_cell.length_c   1.000
_cell.angle_alpha   90.00
_cell.angle_beta   90.00
_cell.angle_gamma   90.00
#
_symmetry.space_group_name_H-M   'P 1'
#
loop_
_entity.id
_entity.type
_entity.pdbx_description
1 polymer ?
#
loop_
_entity_poly.entity_id
_entity_poly.type
_entity_poly.pdbx_seq_one_letter_code
_entity_poly.pdbx_strand_id
1 'polypeptide(L)'
;ASPARTPLAEAKHIYWFGSAYDAMAFYQLHRAQNQELRKAVFISTGGDLTEKQMRGVLEQTIPARQHICFDNDHTGSVLARSLQKEIYRTIREAIEVTPERKPYLDSIPDGDDLDGGEFYLLPKGGLQESCIEFDAERDEAFSMSSSRLCAPEDVQDQINRMNKCYREFRVKLREFLGIDKEHDVAITRKEPDYRYTSWNGQLLAERKQQEASVGQGQEQEPEEKAGQERQTHFRR
;
A
#
# COMPACT_ATOMS: atom_id res chain seq x y z
N ALA A 1 2.66 -7.27 -13.96
CA ALA A 1 1.66 -8.17 -14.58
C ALA A 1 0.26 -7.81 -14.08
N SER A 2 -0.76 -8.05 -14.87
CA SER A 2 -2.16 -7.82 -14.49
C SER A 2 -2.95 -9.12 -14.67
N PRO A 3 -3.83 -9.51 -13.74
CA PRO A 3 -4.68 -10.68 -13.90
C PRO A 3 -5.60 -10.58 -15.11
N ALA A 4 -6.05 -9.39 -15.47
CA ALA A 4 -6.93 -9.11 -16.61
C ALA A 4 -6.17 -8.71 -17.88
N ARG A 5 -4.83 -8.80 -17.90
CA ARG A 5 -3.98 -8.30 -19.00
C ARG A 5 -4.25 -6.83 -19.35
N THR A 6 -4.63 -6.04 -18.37
CA THR A 6 -4.86 -4.60 -18.54
C THR A 6 -3.56 -3.94 -19.02
N PRO A 7 -3.57 -3.18 -20.12
CA PRO A 7 -2.43 -2.40 -20.54
C PRO A 7 -2.02 -1.41 -19.46
N LEU A 8 -0.74 -1.11 -19.36
CA LEU A 8 -0.20 -0.23 -18.31
C LEU A 8 -0.85 1.15 -18.36
N ALA A 9 -1.00 1.71 -19.54
CA ALA A 9 -1.60 3.03 -19.78
C ALA A 9 -3.12 3.10 -19.48
N GLU A 10 -3.80 1.96 -19.39
CA GLU A 10 -5.25 1.91 -19.10
C GLU A 10 -5.54 1.54 -17.64
N ALA A 11 -4.49 1.28 -16.85
CA ALA A 11 -4.63 0.88 -15.48
C ALA A 11 -5.14 2.04 -14.61
N LYS A 12 -6.14 1.74 -13.77
CA LYS A 12 -6.66 2.69 -12.77
C LYS A 12 -5.98 2.55 -11.42
N HIS A 13 -5.38 1.38 -11.16
CA HIS A 13 -4.71 1.03 -9.92
C HIS A 13 -3.40 0.32 -10.24
N ILE A 14 -2.32 0.84 -9.71
CA ILE A 14 -0.97 0.27 -9.80
C ILE A 14 -0.54 -0.14 -8.40
N TYR A 15 -0.13 -1.39 -8.24
CA TYR A 15 0.36 -1.95 -6.98
C TYR A 15 1.83 -2.31 -7.13
N TRP A 16 2.67 -1.76 -6.25
CA TRP A 16 4.13 -1.95 -6.26
C TRP A 16 4.57 -2.89 -5.15
N PHE A 17 5.36 -3.90 -5.50
CA PHE A 17 5.86 -4.92 -4.59
C PHE A 17 7.36 -5.13 -4.76
N GLY A 18 8.05 -5.56 -3.70
CA GLY A 18 9.44 -5.98 -3.74
C GLY A 18 9.64 -7.25 -4.57
N SER A 19 8.71 -8.19 -4.50
CA SER A 19 8.79 -9.46 -5.21
C SER A 19 7.49 -9.84 -5.95
N ALA A 20 7.62 -10.72 -6.96
CA ALA A 20 6.46 -11.29 -7.65
C ALA A 20 5.65 -12.21 -6.73
N TYR A 21 6.28 -12.85 -5.76
CA TYR A 21 5.60 -13.70 -4.78
C TYR A 21 4.69 -12.90 -3.88
N ASP A 22 5.12 -11.71 -3.42
CA ASP A 22 4.31 -10.81 -2.61
C ASP A 22 3.14 -10.25 -3.39
N ALA A 23 3.33 -9.92 -4.67
CA ALA A 23 2.24 -9.50 -5.55
C ALA A 23 1.17 -10.60 -5.70
N MET A 24 1.59 -11.86 -5.89
CA MET A 24 0.67 -12.99 -5.98
C MET A 24 -0.03 -13.28 -4.65
N ALA A 25 0.69 -13.19 -3.55
CA ALA A 25 0.15 -13.39 -2.21
C ALA A 25 -0.88 -12.32 -1.87
N PHE A 26 -0.55 -11.05 -2.08
CA PHE A 26 -1.48 -9.94 -1.91
C PHE A 26 -2.77 -10.14 -2.71
N TYR A 27 -2.64 -10.51 -3.98
CA TYR A 27 -3.80 -10.78 -4.81
C TYR A 27 -4.66 -11.92 -4.26
N GLN A 28 -4.06 -13.01 -3.79
CA GLN A 28 -4.79 -14.15 -3.21
C GLN A 28 -5.50 -13.78 -1.92
N LEU A 29 -4.86 -13.01 -1.04
CA LEU A 29 -5.42 -12.55 0.23
C LEU A 29 -6.64 -11.64 0.04
N HIS A 30 -6.60 -10.76 -0.98
CA HIS A 30 -7.58 -9.67 -1.10
C HIS A 30 -8.58 -9.81 -2.25
N ARG A 31 -8.39 -10.73 -3.20
CA ARG A 31 -9.22 -10.84 -4.43
C ARG A 31 -10.70 -11.09 -4.18
N ALA A 32 -11.04 -11.76 -3.08
CA ALA A 32 -12.42 -12.08 -2.75
C ALA A 32 -13.20 -10.85 -2.26
N GLN A 33 -12.51 -9.93 -1.59
CA GLN A 33 -13.09 -8.74 -0.97
C GLN A 33 -12.96 -7.48 -1.85
N ASN A 34 -11.98 -7.47 -2.77
CA ASN A 34 -11.69 -6.31 -3.60
C ASN A 34 -11.71 -6.66 -5.09
N GLN A 35 -12.83 -6.33 -5.75
CA GLN A 35 -13.00 -6.59 -7.19
C GLN A 35 -12.13 -5.69 -8.08
N GLU A 36 -11.68 -4.53 -7.59
CA GLU A 36 -10.82 -3.62 -8.35
C GLU A 36 -9.47 -4.26 -8.69
N LEU A 37 -8.99 -5.20 -7.86
CA LEU A 37 -7.74 -5.92 -8.11
C LEU A 37 -7.74 -6.71 -9.43
N ARG A 38 -8.89 -7.05 -9.97
CA ARG A 38 -9.00 -7.74 -11.28
C ARG A 38 -8.55 -6.86 -12.44
N LYS A 39 -8.66 -5.54 -12.30
CA LYS A 39 -8.28 -4.54 -13.31
C LYS A 39 -7.01 -3.77 -12.93
N ALA A 40 -6.38 -4.15 -11.84
CA ALA A 40 -5.15 -3.53 -11.38
C ALA A 40 -3.92 -4.08 -12.11
N VAL A 41 -2.88 -3.30 -12.18
CA VAL A 41 -1.55 -3.73 -12.61
C VAL A 41 -0.66 -3.91 -11.40
N PHE A 42 0.07 -5.02 -11.36
CA PHE A 42 0.98 -5.38 -10.29
C PHE A 42 2.41 -5.27 -10.82
N ILE A 43 3.19 -4.41 -10.21
CA ILE A 43 4.61 -4.18 -10.52
C ILE A 43 5.44 -4.87 -9.45
N SER A 44 6.33 -5.76 -9.86
CA SER A 44 7.36 -6.31 -8.99
C SER A 44 8.69 -5.67 -9.36
N THR A 45 9.40 -5.13 -8.37
CA THR A 45 10.69 -4.48 -8.57
C THR A 45 11.84 -5.49 -8.69
N GLY A 46 11.65 -6.70 -8.14
CA GLY A 46 12.67 -7.75 -8.17
C GLY A 46 13.87 -7.47 -7.27
N GLY A 47 13.74 -6.57 -6.32
CA GLY A 47 14.80 -6.09 -5.43
C GLY A 47 15.09 -4.61 -5.64
N ASP A 48 16.25 -4.27 -6.14
CA ASP A 48 16.66 -2.88 -6.33
C ASP A 48 15.85 -2.17 -7.43
N LEU A 49 15.20 -1.09 -7.05
CA LEU A 49 14.41 -0.26 -7.94
C LEU A 49 15.16 1.03 -8.22
N THR A 50 15.60 1.21 -9.46
CA THR A 50 16.28 2.43 -9.87
C THR A 50 15.28 3.54 -10.21
N GLU A 51 15.67 4.82 -10.04
CA GLU A 51 14.85 5.98 -10.42
C GLU A 51 14.38 5.90 -11.89
N LYS A 52 15.26 5.48 -12.79
CA LYS A 52 14.92 5.33 -14.20
C LYS A 52 13.81 4.31 -14.45
N GLN A 53 13.81 3.21 -13.72
CA GLN A 53 12.76 2.20 -13.81
C GLN A 53 11.44 2.71 -13.22
N MET A 54 11.49 3.38 -12.06
CA MET A 54 10.32 4.02 -11.46
C MET A 54 9.69 5.02 -12.43
N ARG A 55 10.49 5.95 -12.93
CA ARG A 55 10.03 6.99 -13.84
C ARG A 55 9.43 6.40 -15.13
N GLY A 56 10.06 5.43 -15.77
CA GLY A 56 9.54 4.82 -16.99
C GLY A 56 8.19 4.12 -16.83
N VAL A 57 7.85 3.65 -15.61
CA VAL A 57 6.52 3.14 -15.29
C VAL A 57 5.55 4.27 -14.98
N LEU A 58 5.98 5.24 -14.16
CA LEU A 58 5.13 6.35 -13.71
C LEU A 58 4.67 7.23 -14.87
N GLU A 59 5.53 7.56 -15.82
CA GLU A 59 5.18 8.32 -17.03
C GLU A 59 4.04 7.70 -17.84
N GLN A 60 3.89 6.37 -17.75
CA GLN A 60 2.82 5.63 -18.43
C GLN A 60 1.58 5.42 -17.57
N THR A 61 1.68 5.62 -16.26
CA THR A 61 0.63 5.24 -15.30
C THR A 61 0.00 6.40 -14.53
N ILE A 62 0.52 7.60 -14.67
CA ILE A 62 -0.17 8.78 -14.15
C ILE A 62 -1.31 9.13 -15.14
N PRO A 63 -2.57 9.21 -14.68
CA PRO A 63 -3.04 9.51 -13.32
C PRO A 63 -3.55 8.31 -12.49
N ALA A 64 -3.12 7.09 -12.75
CA ALA A 64 -3.57 5.93 -11.97
C ALA A 64 -3.27 6.08 -10.46
N ARG A 65 -4.11 5.46 -9.63
CA ARG A 65 -3.86 5.38 -8.18
C ARG A 65 -2.66 4.47 -7.91
N GLN A 66 -1.69 4.97 -7.16
CA GLN A 66 -0.46 4.27 -6.82
C GLN A 66 -0.59 3.64 -5.42
N HIS A 67 -0.38 2.35 -5.30
CA HIS A 67 -0.40 1.61 -4.04
C HIS A 67 0.98 1.02 -3.78
N ILE A 68 1.66 1.52 -2.76
CA ILE A 68 2.98 1.08 -2.33
C ILE A 68 2.78 -0.08 -1.36
N CYS A 69 3.19 -1.29 -1.74
CA CYS A 69 2.93 -2.53 -1.04
C CYS A 69 4.23 -3.32 -0.76
N PHE A 70 5.30 -2.62 -0.38
CA PHE A 70 6.56 -3.25 -0.01
C PHE A 70 6.47 -3.96 1.35
N ASP A 71 7.50 -4.72 1.67
CA ASP A 71 7.61 -5.46 2.91
C ASP A 71 7.64 -4.55 4.14
N ASN A 72 7.19 -5.09 5.26
CA ASN A 72 7.19 -4.40 6.55
C ASN A 72 8.55 -4.58 7.24
N ASP A 73 9.60 -4.01 6.63
CA ASP A 73 10.95 -3.98 7.15
C ASP A 73 11.68 -2.71 6.73
N HIS A 74 12.93 -2.57 7.15
CA HIS A 74 13.76 -1.41 6.82
C HIS A 74 13.92 -1.23 5.30
N THR A 75 14.20 -2.30 4.56
CA THR A 75 14.39 -2.26 3.10
C THR A 75 13.11 -1.82 2.40
N GLY A 76 11.97 -2.40 2.78
CA GLY A 76 10.66 -2.01 2.25
C GLY A 76 10.31 -0.56 2.54
N SER A 77 10.67 -0.04 3.72
CA SER A 77 10.49 1.37 4.09
C SER A 77 11.34 2.31 3.25
N VAL A 78 12.60 1.98 3.00
CA VAL A 78 13.49 2.76 2.12
C VAL A 78 12.95 2.79 0.69
N LEU A 79 12.54 1.64 0.15
CA LEU A 79 11.94 1.56 -1.19
C LEU A 79 10.63 2.34 -1.28
N ALA A 80 9.80 2.27 -0.24
CA ALA A 80 8.54 3.01 -0.19
C ALA A 80 8.77 4.52 -0.24
N ARG A 81 9.74 5.02 0.54
CA ARG A 81 10.10 6.44 0.55
C ARG A 81 10.64 6.88 -0.82
N SER A 82 11.55 6.11 -1.41
CA SER A 82 12.13 6.41 -2.72
C SER A 82 11.07 6.44 -3.83
N LEU A 83 10.15 5.46 -3.84
CA LEU A 83 9.06 5.45 -4.82
C LEU A 83 8.10 6.61 -4.61
N GLN A 84 7.75 6.94 -3.37
CA GLN A 84 6.87 8.06 -3.05
C GLN A 84 7.46 9.38 -3.54
N LYS A 85 8.75 9.61 -3.33
CA LYS A 85 9.49 10.76 -3.86
C LYS A 85 9.39 10.85 -5.39
N GLU A 86 9.64 9.75 -6.08
CA GLU A 86 9.61 9.74 -7.54
C GLU A 86 8.18 9.95 -8.08
N ILE A 87 7.16 9.44 -7.41
CA ILE A 87 5.76 9.71 -7.76
C ILE A 87 5.47 11.22 -7.65
N TYR A 88 5.88 11.88 -6.57
CA TYR A 88 5.68 13.32 -6.43
C TYR A 88 6.40 14.11 -7.50
N ARG A 89 7.65 13.75 -7.82
CA ARG A 89 8.41 14.40 -8.87
C ARG A 89 7.71 14.28 -10.21
N THR A 90 7.27 13.08 -10.56
CA THR A 90 6.58 12.84 -11.84
C THR A 90 5.25 13.57 -11.92
N ILE A 91 4.49 13.64 -10.82
CA ILE A 91 3.24 14.41 -10.76
C ILE A 91 3.52 15.89 -11.00
N ARG A 92 4.54 16.48 -10.36
CA ARG A 92 4.90 17.88 -10.55
C ARG A 92 5.30 18.21 -11.98
N GLU A 93 6.07 17.33 -12.61
CA GLU A 93 6.50 17.48 -14.01
C GLU A 93 5.31 17.40 -14.99
N ALA A 94 4.27 16.61 -14.64
CA ALA A 94 3.08 16.42 -15.48
C ALA A 94 2.00 17.50 -15.30
N ILE A 95 2.04 18.27 -14.20
CA ILE A 95 1.05 19.31 -13.93
C ILE A 95 1.40 20.60 -14.66
N GLU A 96 0.54 21.02 -15.58
CA GLU A 96 0.57 22.35 -16.16
C GLU A 96 -0.02 23.35 -15.15
N VAL A 97 0.83 24.18 -14.57
CA VAL A 97 0.42 25.27 -13.67
C VAL A 97 0.73 26.62 -14.27
N THR A 98 -0.03 27.63 -13.87
CA THR A 98 0.27 29.00 -14.29
C THR A 98 1.65 29.43 -13.78
N PRO A 99 2.36 30.34 -14.48
CA PRO A 99 3.67 30.82 -14.06
C PRO A 99 3.71 31.32 -12.61
N GLU A 100 2.62 31.94 -12.15
CA GLU A 100 2.51 32.49 -10.80
C GLU A 100 2.43 31.39 -9.72
N ARG A 101 1.93 30.21 -10.07
CA ARG A 101 1.80 29.06 -9.15
C ARG A 101 2.98 28.10 -9.19
N LYS A 102 3.79 28.16 -10.26
CA LYS A 102 4.93 27.28 -10.42
C LYS A 102 5.92 27.31 -9.26
N PRO A 103 6.32 28.49 -8.69
CA PRO A 103 7.19 28.52 -7.52
C PRO A 103 6.64 27.78 -6.31
N TYR A 104 5.31 27.78 -6.13
CA TYR A 104 4.68 27.03 -5.01
C TYR A 104 4.69 25.53 -5.27
N LEU A 105 4.49 25.11 -6.53
CA LEU A 105 4.59 23.69 -6.89
C LEU A 105 6.02 23.18 -6.71
N ASP A 106 7.01 23.97 -7.10
CA ASP A 106 8.43 23.65 -6.97
C ASP A 106 8.90 23.61 -5.51
N SER A 107 8.17 24.30 -4.61
CA SER A 107 8.45 24.29 -3.16
C SER A 107 7.81 23.13 -2.40
N ILE A 108 7.00 22.29 -3.05
CA ILE A 108 6.45 21.10 -2.43
C ILE A 108 7.55 20.06 -2.26
N PRO A 109 7.72 19.53 -1.04
CA PRO A 109 8.82 18.64 -0.72
C PRO A 109 8.87 17.37 -1.58
N ASP A 110 10.06 17.05 -2.10
CA ASP A 110 10.36 15.76 -2.76
C ASP A 110 10.59 14.63 -1.75
N GLY A 111 10.68 14.97 -0.50
CA GLY A 111 10.81 13.98 0.55
C GLY A 111 12.20 13.71 1.08
N ASP A 112 13.28 14.31 0.58
CA ASP A 112 14.61 14.02 1.11
C ASP A 112 15.37 15.22 1.70
N ASP A 113 15.10 16.45 1.30
CA ASP A 113 15.91 17.61 1.65
C ASP A 113 15.07 18.80 2.11
N LEU A 114 14.18 18.57 3.08
CA LEU A 114 13.53 19.68 3.72
C LEU A 114 14.40 20.22 4.85
N ASP A 115 15.38 20.99 4.49
CA ASP A 115 15.75 22.10 5.35
C ASP A 115 14.52 22.98 5.48
N GLY A 116 13.97 23.08 6.69
CA GLY A 116 12.66 23.68 7.02
C GLY A 116 12.33 25.08 6.46
N GLY A 117 13.07 25.52 5.43
CA GLY A 117 12.90 26.78 4.75
C GLY A 117 11.87 26.78 3.61
N GLU A 118 11.66 25.65 2.95
CA GLU A 118 10.82 25.61 1.73
C GLU A 118 9.33 25.63 2.00
N PHE A 119 8.86 25.13 3.14
CA PHE A 119 7.47 25.23 3.55
C PHE A 119 6.95 26.67 3.67
N TYR A 120 7.82 27.63 3.93
CA TYR A 120 7.43 29.03 4.06
C TYR A 120 7.02 29.67 2.73
N LEU A 121 7.30 29.02 1.61
CA LEU A 121 6.90 29.49 0.29
C LEU A 121 5.45 29.12 -0.04
N LEU A 122 4.86 28.13 0.63
CA LEU A 122 3.45 27.82 0.47
C LEU A 122 2.58 28.93 1.06
N PRO A 123 1.39 29.17 0.48
CA PRO A 123 0.48 30.15 1.03
C PRO A 123 0.18 29.86 2.50
N LYS A 124 0.35 30.89 3.35
CA LYS A 124 0.01 30.78 4.78
C LYS A 124 -1.45 30.37 4.92
N GLY A 125 -1.70 29.41 5.79
CA GLY A 125 -3.01 28.85 6.04
C GLY A 125 -3.03 27.33 5.82
N GLY A 126 -4.21 26.79 5.64
CA GLY A 126 -4.44 25.36 5.71
C GLY A 126 -3.62 24.47 4.77
N LEU A 127 -3.08 24.98 3.64
CA LEU A 127 -2.22 24.20 2.75
C LEU A 127 -0.84 24.01 3.36
N GLN A 128 -0.18 25.08 3.81
CA GLN A 128 1.13 25.02 4.45
C GLN A 128 1.10 24.14 5.70
N GLU A 129 0.11 24.32 6.55
CA GLU A 129 -0.08 23.53 7.76
C GLU A 129 -0.24 22.05 7.46
N SER A 130 -1.09 21.71 6.48
CA SER A 130 -1.31 20.29 6.11
C SER A 130 -0.12 19.66 5.41
N CYS A 131 0.73 20.45 4.73
CA CYS A 131 2.00 19.97 4.17
C CYS A 131 2.98 19.63 5.28
N ILE A 132 3.17 20.52 6.26
CA ILE A 132 4.04 20.31 7.41
C ILE A 132 3.58 19.09 8.23
N GLU A 133 2.28 18.98 8.48
CA GLU A 133 1.71 17.84 9.20
C GLU A 133 1.96 16.53 8.47
N PHE A 134 1.69 16.47 7.18
CA PHE A 134 1.95 15.28 6.37
C PHE A 134 3.44 14.89 6.39
N ASP A 135 4.33 15.85 6.24
CA ASP A 135 5.77 15.61 6.21
C ASP A 135 6.27 15.05 7.56
N ALA A 136 5.81 15.62 8.66
CA ALA A 136 6.13 15.14 10.01
C ALA A 136 5.65 13.68 10.21
N GLU A 137 4.42 13.37 9.83
CA GLU A 137 3.86 12.02 9.95
C GLU A 137 4.58 11.01 9.03
N ARG A 138 5.04 11.45 7.86
CA ARG A 138 5.84 10.62 6.93
C ARG A 138 7.21 10.29 7.52
N ASP A 139 7.91 11.28 8.06
CA ASP A 139 9.24 11.11 8.64
C ASP A 139 9.16 10.24 9.90
N GLU A 140 8.12 10.41 10.73
CA GLU A 140 7.87 9.55 11.87
C GLU A 140 7.59 8.10 11.42
N ALA A 141 6.75 7.88 10.41
CA ALA A 141 6.47 6.55 9.88
C ALA A 141 7.75 5.87 9.34
N PHE A 142 8.64 6.63 8.68
CA PHE A 142 9.92 6.12 8.21
C PHE A 142 10.84 5.77 9.39
N SER A 143 10.96 6.66 10.37
CA SER A 143 11.76 6.45 11.57
C SER A 143 11.33 5.21 12.34
N MET A 144 10.03 5.07 12.59
CA MET A 144 9.46 3.93 13.30
C MET A 144 9.64 2.61 12.53
N SER A 145 9.37 2.60 11.21
CA SER A 145 9.55 1.41 10.36
C SER A 145 11.01 0.96 10.29
N SER A 146 11.95 1.88 10.44
CA SER A 146 13.39 1.60 10.45
C SER A 146 13.92 1.18 11.81
N SER A 147 13.15 1.38 12.89
CA SER A 147 13.52 1.08 14.25
C SER A 147 13.16 -0.35 14.63
N ARG A 148 14.11 -1.08 15.22
CA ARG A 148 13.85 -2.40 15.81
C ARG A 148 13.16 -2.34 17.19
N LEU A 149 12.98 -1.15 17.73
CA LEU A 149 12.45 -0.93 19.08
C LEU A 149 10.95 -0.61 19.06
N CYS A 150 10.40 -0.23 17.91
CA CYS A 150 8.98 0.07 17.78
C CYS A 150 8.16 -1.20 17.65
N ALA A 151 7.03 -1.27 18.35
CA ALA A 151 6.09 -2.35 18.16
C ALA A 151 5.47 -2.26 16.75
N PRO A 152 5.29 -3.39 16.06
CA PRO A 152 4.76 -3.39 14.69
C PRO A 152 3.37 -2.76 14.57
N GLU A 153 2.53 -2.89 15.57
CA GLU A 153 1.21 -2.26 15.64
C GLU A 153 1.31 -0.73 15.67
N ASP A 154 2.26 -0.18 16.43
CA ASP A 154 2.48 1.27 16.51
C ASP A 154 2.96 1.82 15.16
N VAL A 155 3.82 1.08 14.46
CA VAL A 155 4.25 1.42 13.09
C VAL A 155 3.06 1.45 12.13
N GLN A 156 2.17 0.46 12.21
CA GLN A 156 0.97 0.40 11.35
C GLN A 156 0.03 1.57 11.63
N ASP A 157 -0.16 1.92 12.89
CA ASP A 157 -0.98 3.07 13.28
C ASP A 157 -0.37 4.38 12.81
N GLN A 158 0.95 4.52 12.85
CA GLN A 158 1.65 5.66 12.31
C GLN A 158 1.49 5.79 10.80
N ILE A 159 1.59 4.69 10.05
CA ILE A 159 1.34 4.66 8.60
C ILE A 159 -0.11 5.05 8.29
N ASN A 160 -1.07 4.65 9.10
CA ASN A 160 -2.47 5.03 8.93
C ASN A 160 -2.66 6.54 9.13
N ARG A 161 -1.99 7.14 10.14
CA ARG A 161 -1.98 8.60 10.36
C ARG A 161 -1.36 9.33 9.18
N MET A 162 -0.18 8.91 8.73
CA MET A 162 0.47 9.47 7.54
C MET A 162 -0.45 9.45 6.31
N ASN A 163 -1.09 8.33 6.02
CA ASN A 163 -2.01 8.19 4.89
C ASN A 163 -3.23 9.13 5.02
N LYS A 164 -3.69 9.40 6.24
CA LYS A 164 -4.78 10.35 6.51
C LYS A 164 -4.32 11.78 6.21
N CYS A 165 -3.20 12.22 6.80
CA CYS A 165 -2.65 13.57 6.59
C CYS A 165 -2.32 13.81 5.11
N TYR A 166 -1.80 12.80 4.42
CA TYR A 166 -1.58 12.88 2.98
C TYR A 166 -2.87 13.15 2.18
N ARG A 167 -3.97 12.45 2.50
CA ARG A 167 -5.25 12.71 1.80
C ARG A 167 -5.76 14.12 2.02
N GLU A 168 -5.63 14.66 3.22
CA GLU A 168 -6.04 16.01 3.57
C GLU A 168 -5.18 17.05 2.85
N PHE A 169 -3.87 16.90 2.89
CA PHE A 169 -2.93 17.75 2.16
C PHE A 169 -3.23 17.76 0.65
N ARG A 170 -3.45 16.59 0.07
CA ARG A 170 -3.71 16.44 -1.36
C ARG A 170 -4.98 17.16 -1.82
N VAL A 171 -6.05 17.12 -1.02
CA VAL A 171 -7.29 17.86 -1.33
C VAL A 171 -7.02 19.36 -1.40
N LYS A 172 -6.33 19.90 -0.40
CA LYS A 172 -5.99 21.33 -0.34
C LYS A 172 -5.04 21.76 -1.47
N LEU A 173 -4.04 20.91 -1.77
CA LEU A 173 -3.10 21.14 -2.86
C LEU A 173 -3.81 21.19 -4.22
N ARG A 174 -4.69 20.24 -4.47
CA ARG A 174 -5.48 20.20 -5.70
C ARG A 174 -6.32 21.45 -5.87
N GLU A 175 -7.03 21.85 -4.82
CA GLU A 175 -7.86 23.06 -4.82
C GLU A 175 -7.01 24.30 -5.09
N PHE A 176 -5.86 24.41 -4.45
CA PHE A 176 -4.92 25.51 -4.65
C PHE A 176 -4.37 25.58 -6.07
N LEU A 177 -3.99 24.46 -6.65
CA LEU A 177 -3.43 24.36 -8.00
C LEU A 177 -4.50 24.42 -9.09
N GLY A 178 -5.79 24.27 -8.73
CA GLY A 178 -6.89 24.22 -9.70
C GLY A 178 -6.86 22.95 -10.56
N ILE A 179 -6.36 21.83 -9.98
CA ILE A 179 -6.28 20.55 -10.68
C ILE A 179 -7.62 19.84 -10.61
N ASP A 180 -8.11 19.37 -11.76
CA ASP A 180 -9.32 18.58 -11.82
C ASP A 180 -9.16 17.26 -11.04
N LYS A 181 -10.25 16.85 -10.38
CA LYS A 181 -10.26 15.63 -9.58
C LYS A 181 -9.86 14.37 -10.36
N GLU A 182 -10.07 14.38 -11.67
CA GLU A 182 -9.71 13.27 -12.56
C GLU A 182 -8.20 13.12 -12.76
N HIS A 183 -7.43 14.21 -12.58
CA HIS A 183 -5.97 14.24 -12.69
C HIS A 183 -5.27 14.06 -11.33
N ASP A 184 -6.05 13.80 -10.28
CA ASP A 184 -5.53 13.66 -8.94
C ASP A 184 -5.00 12.25 -8.68
N VAL A 185 -3.69 12.12 -8.53
CA VAL A 185 -3.01 10.84 -8.24
C VAL A 185 -3.10 10.50 -6.76
N ALA A 186 -3.78 9.41 -6.44
CA ALA A 186 -3.84 8.90 -5.09
C ALA A 186 -2.64 7.98 -4.79
N ILE A 187 -1.92 8.26 -3.71
CA ILE A 187 -0.89 7.37 -3.18
C ILE A 187 -1.42 6.74 -1.89
N THR A 188 -1.19 5.46 -1.72
CA THR A 188 -1.53 4.75 -0.49
C THR A 188 -0.42 3.76 -0.18
N ARG A 189 0.14 3.82 1.02
CA ARG A 189 1.03 2.78 1.53
C ARG A 189 0.18 1.67 2.16
N LYS A 190 0.48 0.42 1.80
CA LYS A 190 -0.14 -0.78 2.35
C LYS A 190 0.95 -1.74 2.76
N GLU A 191 0.80 -2.33 3.92
CA GLU A 191 1.74 -3.29 4.47
C GLU A 191 1.02 -4.59 4.82
N PRO A 192 1.73 -5.73 4.87
CA PRO A 192 1.21 -6.94 5.48
C PRO A 192 0.74 -6.66 6.91
N ASP A 193 -0.10 -7.53 7.46
CA ASP A 193 -0.41 -7.49 8.88
C ASP A 193 0.90 -7.45 9.70
N TYR A 194 0.96 -6.60 10.71
CA TYR A 194 2.15 -6.29 11.52
C TYR A 194 2.91 -7.51 12.04
N ARG A 195 2.25 -8.66 12.15
CA ARG A 195 2.84 -9.95 12.55
C ARG A 195 3.73 -10.57 11.47
N TYR A 196 3.71 -10.05 10.27
CA TYR A 196 4.40 -10.62 9.12
C TYR A 196 5.28 -9.58 8.44
N THR A 197 6.46 -10.00 8.01
CA THR A 197 7.39 -9.14 7.27
C THR A 197 6.95 -8.92 5.83
N SER A 198 6.33 -9.93 5.21
CA SER A 198 5.94 -9.90 3.79
C SER A 198 4.54 -10.45 3.55
N TRP A 199 3.94 -10.09 2.43
CA TRP A 199 2.64 -10.60 1.99
C TRP A 199 2.64 -12.11 1.79
N ASN A 200 3.75 -12.65 1.27
CA ASN A 200 3.91 -14.09 1.11
C ASN A 200 3.99 -14.80 2.46
N GLY A 201 4.69 -14.22 3.43
CA GLY A 201 4.74 -14.72 4.81
C GLY A 201 3.35 -14.78 5.44
N GLN A 202 2.56 -13.73 5.29
CA GLN A 202 1.18 -13.67 5.76
C GLN A 202 0.31 -14.78 5.12
N LEU A 203 0.32 -14.90 3.79
CA LEU A 203 -0.46 -15.91 3.08
C LEU A 203 -0.12 -17.34 3.53
N LEU A 204 1.16 -17.65 3.67
CA LEU A 204 1.60 -18.99 4.10
C LEU A 204 1.17 -19.30 5.54
N ALA A 205 1.21 -18.32 6.43
CA ALA A 205 0.75 -18.49 7.81
C ALA A 205 -0.77 -18.69 7.89
N GLU A 206 -1.55 -17.91 7.16
CA GLU A 206 -3.01 -18.05 7.14
C GLU A 206 -3.44 -19.41 6.56
N ARG A 207 -2.76 -19.91 5.52
CA ARG A 207 -3.03 -21.25 4.98
C ARG A 207 -2.76 -22.34 5.98
N LYS A 208 -1.63 -22.30 6.70
CA LYS A 208 -1.32 -23.29 7.75
C LYS A 208 -2.37 -23.29 8.86
N GLN A 209 -2.88 -22.13 9.25
CA GLN A 209 -3.94 -22.03 10.25
C GLN A 209 -5.25 -22.65 9.74
N GLN A 210 -5.60 -22.42 8.47
CA GLN A 210 -6.79 -23.02 7.87
C GLN A 210 -6.67 -24.54 7.77
N GLU A 211 -5.53 -25.07 7.37
CA GLU A 211 -5.27 -26.52 7.31
C GLU A 211 -5.36 -27.16 8.69
N ALA A 212 -4.79 -26.52 9.71
CA ALA A 212 -4.86 -27.00 11.10
C ALA A 212 -6.31 -27.02 11.64
N SER A 213 -7.12 -26.02 11.30
CA SER A 213 -8.53 -25.97 11.74
C SER A 213 -9.41 -27.02 11.05
N VAL A 214 -9.13 -27.33 9.79
CA VAL A 214 -9.85 -28.39 9.04
C VAL A 214 -9.46 -29.78 9.57
N GLY A 215 -8.18 -30.01 9.91
CA GLY A 215 -7.70 -31.27 10.47
C GLY A 215 -8.35 -31.59 11.83
N GLN A 216 -8.54 -30.59 12.69
CA GLN A 216 -9.20 -30.78 14.00
C GLN A 216 -10.70 -31.05 13.90
N GLY A 217 -11.35 -30.60 12.81
CA GLY A 217 -12.77 -30.87 12.59
C GLY A 217 -13.09 -32.30 12.11
N GLN A 218 -12.11 -33.03 11.60
CA GLN A 218 -12.28 -34.41 11.13
C GLN A 218 -12.04 -35.48 12.21
N GLU A 219 -11.41 -35.12 13.32
CA GLU A 219 -11.20 -36.07 14.45
C GLU A 219 -12.38 -36.17 15.44
N GLN A 220 -13.47 -35.44 15.23
CA GLN A 220 -14.65 -35.44 16.09
C GLN A 220 -15.91 -36.00 15.42
N GLU A 221 -15.83 -37.00 14.55
CA GLU A 221 -16.99 -37.87 14.32
C GLU A 221 -16.99 -38.97 15.40
N PRO A 222 -17.96 -38.99 16.31
CA PRO A 222 -17.99 -39.99 17.36
C PRO A 222 -18.37 -41.36 16.73
N GLU A 223 -17.58 -42.38 17.07
CA GLU A 223 -17.96 -43.78 17.02
C GLU A 223 -19.20 -44.05 17.92
N GLU A 224 -20.34 -43.56 17.54
CA GLU A 224 -21.59 -43.77 18.27
C GLU A 224 -22.72 -44.22 17.37
N LYS A 225 -22.51 -45.32 16.61
CA LYS A 225 -23.59 -46.09 15.96
C LYS A 225 -23.24 -47.56 15.69
N ALA A 226 -22.53 -48.22 16.54
CA ALA A 226 -22.27 -49.67 16.41
C ALA A 226 -22.74 -50.48 17.62
N GLY A 227 -23.78 -50.04 18.33
CA GLY A 227 -24.22 -50.67 19.58
C GLY A 227 -25.71 -50.99 19.68
N GLN A 228 -26.52 -50.91 18.64
CA GLN A 228 -27.97 -51.10 18.79
C GLN A 228 -28.67 -51.98 17.73
N GLU A 229 -28.00 -52.99 17.20
CA GLU A 229 -28.67 -54.02 16.39
C GLU A 229 -28.24 -55.44 16.76
N ARG A 230 -28.37 -55.84 18.04
CA ARG A 230 -28.36 -57.27 18.47
C ARG A 230 -29.20 -57.47 19.71
N GLN A 231 -30.52 -57.28 19.62
CA GLN A 231 -31.46 -57.83 20.60
C GLN A 231 -32.88 -57.75 20.07
N THR A 232 -33.25 -58.56 19.08
CA THR A 232 -34.63 -59.04 18.91
C THR A 232 -34.64 -60.16 17.87
N HIS A 233 -34.29 -61.38 18.28
CA HIS A 233 -34.79 -62.61 17.65
C HIS A 233 -34.51 -63.78 18.57
N PHE A 234 -35.26 -63.88 19.65
CA PHE A 234 -35.54 -65.15 20.34
C PHE A 234 -36.87 -65.03 21.08
N ARG A 235 -37.98 -65.42 20.37
CA ARG A 235 -39.16 -66.07 20.98
C ARG A 235 -40.22 -66.39 19.93
N ARG A 236 -40.33 -67.68 19.72
CA ARG A 236 -41.40 -68.57 19.19
C ARG A 236 -41.15 -69.10 17.79
#